data_e0466cefdef24515da5b431cb1aff761
#
_entry.id   e0466cefdef24515da5b431cb1aff761
#
_cell.length_a   1.000
_cell.length_b   1.000
_cell.length_c   1.000
_cell.angle_alpha   90.00
_cell.angle_beta   90.00
_cell.angle_gamma   90.00
#
_symmetry.space_group_name_H-M   'P 1'
#
loop_
_entity.id
_entity.type
_entity.pdbx_description
1 polymer ?
#
loop_
_entity_poly.entity_id
_entity_poly.type
_entity_poly.pdbx_seq_one_letter_code
_entity_poly.pdbx_strand_id
1 'polypeptide(L)'
;RRHTRSLCDWSSDVCSSDLEVGHLKYGRQLHFWDFKERKPIETMYLGEDGLVPLEVKFHHNPDSTHGFCGAALSANVIHWWKDKDGKWQWEKIIDVENQPHPDWPIPIPGVMSAILVSMDDKYLYLNNWLHGDMRQYDISDPHKPKLTGQVWMGGLLGRAPKVNGLEIAGGPQMFQLSLDGKRLYVTTSLFSTWDNQFYPNIREKGGVMIMIDCDPVNGGMKINPDFIVNFGEEPNGPSRCHESRYPGGDCTSDIWL
;
A
#
# COMPACT_ATOMS: atom_id res chain seq x y z
N ARG A 1 12.69 15.94 -21.23
CA ARG A 1 12.48 15.14 -20.00
C ARG A 1 12.19 13.71 -20.42
N ARG A 2 13.04 12.75 -20.05
CA ARG A 2 12.78 11.33 -20.30
C ARG A 2 11.96 10.83 -19.12
N HIS A 3 10.68 10.60 -19.33
CA HIS A 3 9.85 9.89 -18.35
C HIS A 3 10.04 8.40 -18.54
N THR A 4 10.84 7.79 -17.69
CA THR A 4 10.90 6.35 -17.56
C THR A 4 9.79 5.97 -16.58
N ARG A 5 8.79 5.21 -17.01
CA ARG A 5 7.76 4.67 -16.15
C ARG A 5 8.00 3.19 -15.94
N SER A 6 7.88 2.75 -14.71
CA SER A 6 7.78 1.35 -14.39
C SER A 6 6.34 0.89 -14.60
N LEU A 7 6.17 -0.23 -15.28
CA LEU A 7 4.94 -1.00 -15.28
C LEU A 7 5.24 -2.28 -14.51
N CYS A 8 4.57 -2.49 -13.38
CA CYS A 8 4.49 -3.83 -12.83
C CYS A 8 3.72 -4.69 -13.83
N ASP A 9 4.24 -5.87 -14.13
CA ASP A 9 3.49 -6.84 -14.90
C ASP A 9 2.32 -7.34 -14.05
N TRP A 10 1.17 -6.73 -14.27
CA TRP A 10 -0.09 -7.30 -13.88
C TRP A 10 -0.42 -8.42 -14.87
N SER A 11 0.29 -9.52 -14.82
CA SER A 11 -0.25 -10.74 -15.41
C SER A 11 -1.38 -11.20 -14.51
N SER A 12 -2.48 -10.51 -14.72
CA SER A 12 -3.71 -10.59 -13.99
C SER A 12 -4.41 -11.91 -14.28
N ASP A 13 -4.44 -12.76 -13.32
CA ASP A 13 -5.68 -13.46 -12.96
C ASP A 13 -5.70 -13.60 -11.44
N VAL A 14 -5.98 -12.50 -10.78
CA VAL A 14 -6.15 -12.39 -9.32
C VAL A 14 -7.36 -13.21 -8.82
N CYS A 15 -7.99 -14.00 -9.68
CA CYS A 15 -9.21 -14.72 -9.35
C CYS A 15 -9.02 -16.16 -8.83
N SER A 16 -7.80 -16.68 -8.79
CA SER A 16 -7.55 -18.04 -8.29
C SER A 16 -6.44 -18.03 -7.25
N SER A 17 -6.81 -17.58 -6.10
CA SER A 17 -6.10 -17.28 -4.88
C SER A 17 -4.94 -18.22 -4.43
N ASP A 18 -5.16 -19.04 -3.45
CA ASP A 18 -4.10 -19.63 -2.61
C ASP A 18 -3.24 -20.71 -3.28
N LEU A 19 -3.81 -21.45 -4.24
CA LEU A 19 -3.10 -22.47 -5.00
C LEU A 19 -2.06 -21.86 -5.96
N GLU A 20 -2.28 -20.64 -6.42
CA GLU A 20 -1.40 -20.00 -7.40
C GLU A 20 -0.11 -19.45 -6.80
N VAL A 21 -0.15 -19.02 -5.53
CA VAL A 21 1.08 -18.67 -4.79
C VAL A 21 1.97 -19.88 -4.67
N GLY A 22 1.39 -21.04 -4.28
CA GLY A 22 2.11 -22.31 -4.17
C GLY A 22 2.66 -22.82 -5.52
N HIS A 23 2.06 -22.42 -6.65
CA HIS A 23 2.50 -22.80 -8.00
C HIS A 23 3.48 -21.79 -8.63
N LEU A 24 3.99 -20.81 -7.87
CA LEU A 24 4.94 -19.79 -8.35
C LEU A 24 4.44 -18.98 -9.56
N LYS A 25 3.13 -18.77 -9.66
CA LYS A 25 2.53 -17.98 -10.74
C LYS A 25 2.73 -16.47 -10.59
N TYR A 26 3.06 -16.01 -9.40
CA TYR A 26 3.30 -14.59 -9.13
C TYR A 26 4.76 -14.22 -9.37
N GLY A 27 4.94 -13.09 -10.03
CA GLY A 27 6.26 -12.58 -10.37
C GLY A 27 7.04 -12.04 -9.17
N ARG A 28 8.34 -11.86 -9.40
CA ARG A 28 9.32 -11.29 -8.45
C ARG A 28 10.22 -10.29 -9.16
N GLN A 29 9.66 -9.55 -10.11
CA GLN A 29 10.43 -8.70 -11.01
C GLN A 29 9.80 -7.33 -11.13
N LEU A 30 10.65 -6.33 -11.35
CA LEU A 30 10.27 -5.00 -11.82
C LEU A 30 10.78 -4.82 -13.25
N HIS A 31 9.92 -4.32 -14.13
CA HIS A 31 10.26 -4.06 -15.51
C HIS A 31 10.26 -2.56 -15.78
N PHE A 32 11.37 -2.03 -16.25
CA PHE A 32 11.51 -0.64 -16.66
C PHE A 32 11.32 -0.53 -18.17
N TRP A 33 10.47 0.38 -18.59
CA TRP A 33 10.13 0.61 -19.98
C TRP A 33 10.45 2.04 -20.40
N ASP A 34 10.97 2.20 -21.62
CA ASP A 34 10.96 3.51 -22.28
C ASP A 34 9.55 3.79 -22.79
N PHE A 35 8.91 4.80 -22.25
CA PHE A 35 7.52 5.13 -22.57
C PHE A 35 7.37 5.61 -24.04
N LYS A 36 8.36 6.32 -24.57
CA LYS A 36 8.33 6.84 -25.95
C LYS A 36 8.58 5.71 -26.97
N GLU A 37 9.62 4.92 -26.73
CA GLU A 37 10.01 3.84 -27.60
C GLU A 37 9.15 2.57 -27.42
N ARG A 38 8.38 2.52 -26.32
CA ARG A 38 7.55 1.35 -25.93
C ARG A 38 8.36 0.05 -25.89
N LYS A 39 9.56 0.13 -25.34
CA LYS A 39 10.49 -0.98 -25.25
C LYS A 39 10.95 -1.21 -23.82
N PRO A 40 11.17 -2.48 -23.42
CA PRO A 40 11.80 -2.76 -22.14
C PRO A 40 13.23 -2.21 -22.13
N ILE A 41 13.63 -1.59 -21.03
CA ILE A 41 14.98 -1.07 -20.81
C ILE A 41 15.75 -2.02 -19.92
N GLU A 42 15.12 -2.48 -18.85
CA GLU A 42 15.76 -3.24 -17.77
C GLU A 42 14.71 -4.13 -17.10
N THR A 43 15.16 -5.29 -16.61
CA THR A 43 14.37 -6.15 -15.73
C THR A 43 15.17 -6.43 -14.47
N MET A 44 14.61 -6.11 -13.34
CA MET A 44 15.18 -6.25 -12.02
C MET A 44 14.54 -7.44 -11.32
N TYR A 45 15.32 -8.46 -10.99
CA TYR A 45 14.85 -9.63 -10.24
C TYR A 45 15.06 -9.39 -8.74
N LEU A 46 13.98 -9.44 -7.98
CA LEU A 46 13.95 -9.08 -6.57
C LEU A 46 14.14 -10.28 -5.61
N GLY A 47 14.31 -11.48 -6.15
CA GLY A 47 14.51 -12.68 -5.34
C GLY A 47 13.34 -13.00 -4.40
N GLU A 48 13.65 -13.56 -3.26
CA GLU A 48 12.66 -13.93 -2.24
C GLU A 48 12.02 -12.70 -1.56
N ASP A 49 12.71 -11.57 -1.55
CA ASP A 49 12.19 -10.33 -0.97
C ASP A 49 11.11 -9.66 -1.81
N GLY A 50 10.96 -10.03 -3.07
CA GLY A 50 10.06 -9.40 -4.01
C GLY A 50 8.84 -10.24 -4.40
N LEU A 51 8.24 -10.99 -3.49
CA LEU A 51 7.07 -11.80 -3.82
C LEU A 51 5.82 -10.92 -3.97
N VAL A 52 5.26 -10.92 -5.18
CA VAL A 52 4.11 -10.09 -5.59
C VAL A 52 4.43 -8.60 -5.45
N PRO A 53 5.30 -8.03 -6.32
CA PRO A 53 5.48 -6.58 -6.39
C PRO A 53 4.17 -5.98 -6.89
N LEU A 54 3.41 -5.39 -5.98
CA LEU A 54 2.03 -5.00 -6.25
C LEU A 54 1.91 -3.52 -6.63
N GLU A 55 2.63 -2.65 -5.97
CA GLU A 55 2.54 -1.23 -6.22
C GLU A 55 3.92 -0.58 -6.32
N VAL A 56 4.07 0.33 -7.31
CA VAL A 56 5.31 1.04 -7.60
C VAL A 56 5.07 2.54 -7.54
N LYS A 57 5.94 3.24 -6.83
CA LYS A 57 5.92 4.71 -6.75
C LYS A 57 7.30 5.28 -7.09
N PHE A 58 7.31 6.31 -7.91
CA PHE A 58 8.47 7.14 -8.15
C PHE A 58 8.51 8.30 -7.16
N HIS A 59 9.67 8.88 -6.93
CA HIS A 59 9.73 10.23 -6.39
C HIS A 59 8.99 11.21 -7.31
N HIS A 60 8.35 12.20 -6.72
CA HIS A 60 7.68 13.28 -7.45
C HIS A 60 8.68 14.25 -8.08
N ASN A 61 9.87 14.40 -7.48
CA ASN A 61 10.96 15.16 -8.08
C ASN A 61 11.39 14.50 -9.41
N PRO A 62 11.18 15.18 -10.56
CA PRO A 62 11.47 14.62 -11.88
C PRO A 62 12.96 14.37 -12.15
N ASP A 63 13.85 14.97 -11.37
CA ASP A 63 15.29 14.78 -11.47
C ASP A 63 15.80 13.62 -10.60
N SER A 64 14.95 13.09 -9.73
CA SER A 64 15.24 11.91 -8.93
C SER A 64 15.21 10.63 -9.76
N THR A 65 16.11 9.71 -9.46
CA THR A 65 16.08 8.35 -10.03
C THR A 65 15.56 7.32 -9.06
N HIS A 66 15.13 7.75 -7.87
CA HIS A 66 14.64 6.87 -6.81
C HIS A 66 13.16 6.52 -6.98
N GLY A 67 12.83 5.33 -6.52
CA GLY A 67 11.45 4.89 -6.39
C GLY A 67 11.33 3.68 -5.47
N PHE A 68 10.10 3.29 -5.21
CA PHE A 68 9.76 2.27 -4.23
C PHE A 68 8.77 1.27 -4.80
N CYS A 69 8.85 0.04 -4.32
CA CYS A 69 7.89 -1.00 -4.65
C CYS A 69 7.47 -1.72 -3.38
N GLY A 70 6.17 -1.84 -3.17
CA GLY A 70 5.58 -2.69 -2.13
C GLY A 70 5.45 -4.11 -2.66
N ALA A 71 6.13 -5.08 -2.03
CA ALA A 71 5.99 -6.51 -2.33
C ALA A 71 4.98 -7.13 -1.36
N ALA A 72 3.78 -7.41 -1.87
CA ALA A 72 2.61 -7.68 -1.03
C ALA A 72 2.78 -8.91 -0.12
N LEU A 73 3.20 -10.05 -0.67
CA LEU A 73 3.25 -11.30 0.09
C LEU A 73 4.54 -11.48 0.90
N SER A 74 5.65 -10.87 0.49
CA SER A 74 6.85 -10.79 1.32
C SER A 74 6.79 -9.66 2.36
N ALA A 75 5.76 -8.80 2.28
CA ALA A 75 5.54 -7.67 3.18
C ALA A 75 6.75 -6.73 3.30
N ASN A 76 7.43 -6.49 2.18
CA ASN A 76 8.66 -5.70 2.10
C ASN A 76 8.45 -4.45 1.27
N VAL A 77 9.26 -3.41 1.54
CA VAL A 77 9.45 -2.31 0.60
C VAL A 77 10.84 -2.41 -0.01
N ILE A 78 10.85 -2.44 -1.33
CA ILE A 78 12.05 -2.39 -2.16
C ILE A 78 12.25 -0.95 -2.61
N HIS A 79 13.42 -0.42 -2.37
CA HIS A 79 13.91 0.83 -2.90
C HIS A 79 14.77 0.56 -4.12
N TRP A 80 14.58 1.30 -5.19
CA TRP A 80 15.38 1.20 -6.40
C TRP A 80 15.82 2.59 -6.88
N TRP A 81 17.01 2.65 -7.51
CA TRP A 81 17.62 3.89 -8.00
C TRP A 81 18.60 3.62 -9.14
N LYS A 82 19.04 4.68 -9.79
CA LYS A 82 20.21 4.61 -10.67
C LYS A 82 21.46 5.07 -9.92
N ASP A 83 22.51 4.25 -10.00
CA ASP A 83 23.82 4.63 -9.47
C ASP A 83 24.49 5.69 -10.36
N LYS A 84 25.70 6.11 -9.94
CA LYS A 84 26.53 7.12 -10.66
C LYS A 84 26.90 6.70 -12.08
N ASP A 85 26.90 5.42 -12.38
CA ASP A 85 27.21 4.86 -13.71
C ASP A 85 25.94 4.66 -14.55
N GLY A 86 24.78 5.08 -14.04
CA GLY A 86 23.48 4.98 -14.67
C GLY A 86 22.86 3.60 -14.66
N LYS A 87 23.39 2.67 -13.85
CA LYS A 87 22.86 1.32 -13.70
C LYS A 87 21.79 1.30 -12.62
N TRP A 88 20.74 0.53 -12.84
CA TRP A 88 19.69 0.29 -11.86
C TRP A 88 20.20 -0.58 -10.73
N GLN A 89 19.92 -0.16 -9.51
CA GLN A 89 20.21 -0.84 -8.26
C GLN A 89 18.93 -0.98 -7.45
N TRP A 90 18.89 -1.94 -6.55
CA TRP A 90 17.79 -2.07 -5.60
C TRP A 90 18.25 -2.66 -4.27
N GLU A 91 17.48 -2.41 -3.23
CA GLU A 91 17.67 -2.97 -1.89
C GLU A 91 16.33 -3.09 -1.17
N LYS A 92 16.23 -4.02 -0.22
CA LYS A 92 15.12 -4.06 0.72
C LYS A 92 15.38 -3.08 1.85
N ILE A 93 14.47 -2.13 2.06
CA ILE A 93 14.62 -1.07 3.06
C ILE A 93 13.64 -1.18 4.23
N ILE A 94 12.51 -1.85 4.04
CA ILE A 94 11.52 -2.11 5.09
C ILE A 94 11.13 -3.58 5.00
N ASP A 95 11.12 -4.22 6.17
CA ASP A 95 10.70 -5.61 6.35
C ASP A 95 9.64 -5.66 7.47
N VAL A 96 8.43 -6.09 7.13
CA VAL A 96 7.34 -6.21 8.10
C VAL A 96 7.27 -7.63 8.61
N GLU A 97 7.68 -7.82 9.86
CA GLU A 97 7.65 -9.14 10.49
C GLU A 97 6.25 -9.76 10.53
N ASN A 98 6.18 -11.03 10.17
CA ASN A 98 4.96 -11.83 10.32
C ASN A 98 4.57 -11.90 11.81
N GLN A 99 3.27 -11.81 12.09
CA GLN A 99 2.74 -11.76 13.45
C GLN A 99 2.06 -13.10 13.83
N PRO A 100 2.32 -13.66 15.02
CA PRO A 100 1.61 -14.84 15.48
C PRO A 100 0.12 -14.54 15.68
N HIS A 101 -0.72 -15.51 15.35
CA HIS A 101 -2.16 -15.43 15.56
C HIS A 101 -2.68 -16.79 16.02
N PRO A 102 -3.56 -16.85 17.06
CA PRO A 102 -3.99 -18.12 17.67
C PRO A 102 -4.75 -19.05 16.72
N ASP A 103 -5.50 -18.47 15.78
CA ASP A 103 -6.34 -19.24 14.85
C ASP A 103 -5.61 -19.59 13.53
N TRP A 104 -4.32 -19.25 13.42
CA TRP A 104 -3.54 -19.51 12.22
C TRP A 104 -2.37 -20.45 12.51
N PRO A 105 -2.13 -21.47 11.67
CA PRO A 105 -1.06 -22.46 11.88
C PRO A 105 0.34 -21.89 11.69
N ILE A 106 0.46 -20.74 11.03
CA ILE A 106 1.71 -20.01 10.78
C ILE A 106 1.52 -18.53 11.11
N PRO A 107 2.58 -17.79 11.43
CA PRO A 107 2.49 -16.34 11.59
C PRO A 107 1.93 -15.67 10.34
N ILE A 108 0.97 -14.75 10.51
CA ILE A 108 0.33 -14.06 9.40
C ILE A 108 1.23 -12.95 8.86
N PRO A 109 1.37 -12.86 7.52
CA PRO A 109 2.10 -11.78 6.88
C PRO A 109 1.31 -10.47 6.93
N GLY A 110 1.99 -9.34 6.75
CA GLY A 110 1.33 -8.05 6.65
C GLY A 110 0.37 -7.95 5.48
N VAL A 111 0.74 -8.50 4.35
CA VAL A 111 0.10 -8.32 3.03
C VAL A 111 0.00 -6.83 2.72
N MET A 112 1.15 -6.27 2.31
CA MET A 112 1.26 -4.87 1.91
C MET A 112 0.59 -4.66 0.56
N SER A 113 -0.62 -4.13 0.56
CA SER A 113 -1.39 -4.01 -0.69
C SER A 113 -1.22 -2.65 -1.38
N ALA A 114 -0.72 -1.64 -0.68
CA ALA A 114 -0.46 -0.33 -1.27
C ALA A 114 0.69 0.41 -0.58
N ILE A 115 1.36 1.27 -1.35
CA ILE A 115 2.33 2.26 -0.86
C ILE A 115 2.05 3.63 -1.50
N LEU A 116 2.45 4.70 -0.84
CA LEU A 116 2.30 6.06 -1.35
C LEU A 116 3.45 6.93 -0.85
N VAL A 117 3.94 7.84 -1.70
CA VAL A 117 4.97 8.83 -1.37
C VAL A 117 4.34 10.21 -1.28
N SER A 118 4.70 11.02 -0.29
CA SER A 118 4.25 12.40 -0.17
C SER A 118 4.79 13.27 -1.30
N MET A 119 4.10 14.38 -1.62
CA MET A 119 4.48 15.28 -2.73
C MET A 119 5.87 15.88 -2.62
N ASP A 120 6.39 16.00 -1.40
CA ASP A 120 7.74 16.50 -1.10
C ASP A 120 8.81 15.41 -1.04
N ASP A 121 8.43 14.16 -1.38
CA ASP A 121 9.30 12.98 -1.35
C ASP A 121 9.89 12.65 0.04
N LYS A 122 9.29 13.20 1.10
CA LYS A 122 9.80 13.06 2.47
C LYS A 122 9.26 11.85 3.20
N TYR A 123 8.00 11.48 2.94
CA TYR A 123 7.34 10.40 3.65
C TYR A 123 6.83 9.31 2.70
N LEU A 124 7.04 8.07 3.11
CA LEU A 124 6.41 6.90 2.51
C LEU A 124 5.36 6.34 3.48
N TYR A 125 4.18 6.10 2.95
CA TYR A 125 3.07 5.47 3.64
C TYR A 125 2.87 4.06 3.11
N LEU A 126 2.54 3.12 3.98
CA LEU A 126 2.20 1.75 3.61
C LEU A 126 1.09 1.20 4.50
N ASN A 127 0.39 0.22 3.99
CA ASN A 127 -0.58 -0.56 4.74
C ASN A 127 -0.13 -2.01 4.91
N ASN A 128 -0.62 -2.63 5.97
CA ASN A 128 -0.53 -4.07 6.19
C ASN A 128 -1.96 -4.61 6.35
N TRP A 129 -2.53 -5.08 5.25
CA TRP A 129 -3.95 -5.42 5.16
C TRP A 129 -4.38 -6.48 6.16
N LEU A 130 -3.61 -7.58 6.34
CA LEU A 130 -3.96 -8.62 7.32
C LEU A 130 -3.64 -8.21 8.77
N HIS A 131 -2.55 -7.49 8.99
CA HIS A 131 -2.24 -7.00 10.35
C HIS A 131 -3.23 -5.94 10.81
N GLY A 132 -3.69 -5.07 9.92
CA GLY A 132 -4.61 -3.99 10.22
C GLY A 132 -3.94 -2.69 10.63
N ASP A 133 -2.71 -2.43 10.16
CA ASP A 133 -2.01 -1.19 10.48
C ASP A 133 -1.60 -0.40 9.24
N MET A 134 -1.54 0.91 9.42
CA MET A 134 -0.94 1.87 8.51
C MET A 134 0.35 2.39 9.13
N ARG A 135 1.39 2.57 8.31
CA ARG A 135 2.68 3.11 8.76
C ARG A 135 3.13 4.28 7.91
N GLN A 136 3.82 5.21 8.55
CA GLN A 136 4.51 6.34 7.92
C GLN A 136 6.00 6.21 8.21
N TYR A 137 6.81 6.33 7.17
CA TYR A 137 8.26 6.34 7.29
C TYR A 137 8.83 7.65 6.72
N ASP A 138 9.75 8.27 7.44
CA ASP A 138 10.61 9.34 6.90
C ASP A 138 11.63 8.69 5.95
N ILE A 139 11.59 9.08 4.69
CA ILE A 139 12.46 8.62 3.60
C ILE A 139 13.35 9.74 3.06
N SER A 140 13.62 10.79 3.85
CA SER A 140 14.57 11.85 3.49
C SER A 140 15.96 11.29 3.16
N ASP A 141 16.33 10.17 3.78
CA ASP A 141 17.38 9.26 3.29
C ASP A 141 16.67 7.98 2.82
N PRO A 142 16.49 7.78 1.50
CA PRO A 142 15.73 6.66 0.97
C PRO A 142 16.38 5.29 1.27
N HIS A 143 17.67 5.26 1.61
CA HIS A 143 18.38 4.05 2.02
C HIS A 143 18.16 3.67 3.49
N LYS A 144 17.65 4.61 4.31
CA LYS A 144 17.49 4.43 5.76
C LYS A 144 16.17 4.96 6.28
N PRO A 145 15.04 4.39 5.84
CA PRO A 145 13.72 4.84 6.28
C PRO A 145 13.58 4.75 7.80
N LYS A 146 12.90 5.74 8.40
CA LYS A 146 12.63 5.78 9.83
C LYS A 146 11.13 5.76 10.08
N LEU A 147 10.64 4.81 10.85
CA LEU A 147 9.24 4.77 11.25
C LEU A 147 8.92 6.01 12.10
N THR A 148 7.98 6.84 11.64
CA THR A 148 7.55 8.06 12.30
C THR A 148 6.11 8.01 12.81
N GLY A 149 5.28 7.10 12.28
CA GLY A 149 3.91 6.94 12.71
C GLY A 149 3.36 5.55 12.41
N GLN A 150 2.46 5.08 13.28
CA GLN A 150 1.72 3.84 13.09
C GLN A 150 0.36 3.97 13.73
N VAL A 151 -0.69 3.54 13.03
CA VAL A 151 -2.06 3.43 13.55
C VAL A 151 -2.68 2.10 13.15
N TRP A 152 -3.61 1.63 13.98
CA TRP A 152 -4.30 0.36 13.76
C TRP A 152 -5.74 0.62 13.33
N MET A 153 -6.21 -0.07 12.28
CA MET A 153 -7.57 0.02 11.78
C MET A 153 -8.03 -1.30 11.16
N GLY A 154 -8.93 -1.99 11.82
CA GLY A 154 -9.36 -3.33 11.39
C GLY A 154 -8.27 -4.38 11.54
N GLY A 155 -8.17 -5.28 10.55
CA GLY A 155 -7.17 -6.33 10.54
C GLY A 155 -7.52 -7.55 11.39
N LEU A 156 -6.70 -8.59 11.28
CA LEU A 156 -6.88 -9.85 12.01
C LEU A 156 -6.31 -9.81 13.44
N LEU A 157 -5.37 -8.91 13.71
CA LEU A 157 -4.68 -8.85 15.01
C LEU A 157 -5.54 -8.25 16.14
N GLY A 158 -6.73 -7.74 15.85
CA GLY A 158 -7.66 -7.21 16.85
C GLY A 158 -7.14 -6.00 17.63
N ARG A 159 -6.19 -5.23 17.05
CA ARG A 159 -5.56 -4.08 17.70
C ARG A 159 -6.23 -2.74 17.38
N ALA A 160 -7.19 -2.74 16.46
CA ALA A 160 -7.85 -1.53 16.02
C ALA A 160 -8.80 -0.97 17.10
N PRO A 161 -8.77 0.34 17.37
CA PRO A 161 -9.78 0.98 18.19
C PRO A 161 -11.12 1.06 17.44
N LYS A 162 -12.21 1.24 18.18
CA LYS A 162 -13.46 1.68 17.56
C LYS A 162 -13.33 3.15 17.13
N VAL A 163 -13.82 3.46 15.96
CA VAL A 163 -13.89 4.84 15.44
C VAL A 163 -15.35 5.28 15.50
N ASN A 164 -15.62 6.33 16.22
CA ASN A 164 -16.98 6.83 16.47
C ASN A 164 -17.97 5.71 16.91
N GLY A 165 -17.49 4.81 17.78
CA GLY A 165 -18.26 3.68 18.29
C GLY A 165 -18.37 2.47 17.35
N LEU A 166 -17.95 2.58 16.09
CA LEU A 166 -17.99 1.52 15.10
C LEU A 166 -16.75 0.64 15.15
N GLU A 167 -16.95 -0.67 15.08
CA GLU A 167 -15.90 -1.63 14.80
C GLU A 167 -15.59 -1.61 13.31
N ILE A 168 -14.30 -1.52 12.97
CA ILE A 168 -13.86 -1.51 11.59
C ILE A 168 -13.81 -2.95 11.08
N ALA A 169 -14.62 -3.28 10.09
CA ALA A 169 -14.53 -4.54 9.36
C ALA A 169 -13.55 -4.42 8.19
N GLY A 170 -12.80 -5.49 7.93
CA GLY A 170 -11.74 -5.49 6.91
C GLY A 170 -10.40 -4.99 7.43
N GLY A 171 -9.44 -4.84 6.55
CA GLY A 171 -8.12 -4.27 6.83
C GLY A 171 -7.84 -3.05 5.96
N PRO A 172 -6.88 -2.18 6.32
CA PRO A 172 -6.52 -1.02 5.51
C PRO A 172 -6.09 -1.45 4.11
N GLN A 173 -6.68 -0.83 3.08
CA GLN A 173 -6.45 -1.25 1.71
C GLN A 173 -5.91 -0.09 0.86
N MET A 174 -6.75 0.61 0.12
CA MET A 174 -6.30 1.77 -0.64
C MET A 174 -6.35 3.03 0.22
N PHE A 175 -5.45 3.94 -0.06
CA PHE A 175 -5.40 5.19 0.68
C PHE A 175 -4.91 6.34 -0.20
N GLN A 176 -5.39 7.55 0.13
CA GLN A 176 -5.10 8.76 -0.59
C GLN A 176 -4.66 9.84 0.39
N LEU A 177 -3.51 10.44 0.12
CA LEU A 177 -2.97 11.55 0.91
C LEU A 177 -3.35 12.87 0.23
N SER A 178 -3.89 13.81 1.00
CA SER A 178 -4.13 15.16 0.52
C SER A 178 -2.82 15.84 0.10
N LEU A 179 -2.87 16.76 -0.87
CA LEU A 179 -1.68 17.44 -1.40
C LEU A 179 -0.87 18.18 -0.34
N ASP A 180 -1.51 18.63 0.75
CA ASP A 180 -0.85 19.27 1.88
C ASP A 180 -0.21 18.27 2.87
N GLY A 181 -0.34 16.96 2.61
CA GLY A 181 0.24 15.90 3.42
C GLY A 181 -0.41 15.67 4.78
N LYS A 182 -1.54 16.35 5.09
CA LYS A 182 -2.12 16.36 6.44
C LYS A 182 -3.23 15.34 6.68
N ARG A 183 -3.85 14.79 5.62
CA ARG A 183 -5.01 13.91 5.72
C ARG A 183 -4.83 12.72 4.83
N LEU A 184 -4.86 11.54 5.42
CA LEU A 184 -4.80 10.27 4.72
C LEU A 184 -6.16 9.59 4.84
N TYR A 185 -6.85 9.39 3.73
CA TYR A 185 -8.12 8.69 3.66
C TYR A 185 -7.88 7.24 3.30
N VAL A 186 -8.39 6.32 4.10
CA VAL A 186 -8.10 4.89 3.98
C VAL A 186 -9.38 4.09 3.93
N THR A 187 -9.51 3.21 2.92
CA THR A 187 -10.62 2.26 2.77
C THR A 187 -10.27 0.88 3.32
N THR A 188 -11.28 0.03 3.54
CA THR A 188 -11.07 -1.28 4.20
C THR A 188 -11.43 -2.50 3.35
N SER A 189 -11.66 -2.34 2.05
CA SER A 189 -11.97 -3.47 1.17
C SER A 189 -10.92 -3.68 0.10
N LEU A 190 -10.30 -4.84 0.07
CA LEU A 190 -9.36 -5.23 -0.97
C LEU A 190 -10.14 -5.68 -2.22
N PHE A 191 -10.75 -6.86 -2.17
CA PHE A 191 -11.71 -7.34 -3.15
C PHE A 191 -12.53 -8.51 -2.58
N SER A 192 -13.73 -8.68 -3.09
CA SER A 192 -14.75 -9.52 -2.44
C SER A 192 -14.32 -10.95 -2.16
N THR A 193 -13.53 -11.57 -3.02
CA THR A 193 -13.09 -12.96 -2.83
C THR A 193 -12.19 -13.10 -1.62
N TRP A 194 -11.19 -12.25 -1.47
CA TRP A 194 -10.28 -12.26 -0.33
C TRP A 194 -10.94 -11.69 0.93
N ASP A 195 -11.66 -10.58 0.82
CA ASP A 195 -12.40 -10.01 1.96
C ASP A 195 -13.32 -11.06 2.60
N ASN A 196 -14.01 -11.86 1.78
CA ASN A 196 -14.91 -12.88 2.28
C ASN A 196 -14.21 -14.04 3.00
N GLN A 197 -12.95 -14.31 2.67
CA GLN A 197 -12.16 -15.35 3.33
C GLN A 197 -11.56 -14.84 4.63
N PHE A 198 -10.94 -13.68 4.62
CA PHE A 198 -10.20 -13.15 5.76
C PHE A 198 -11.08 -12.33 6.71
N TYR A 199 -12.10 -11.67 6.18
CA TYR A 199 -13.01 -10.79 6.91
C TYR A 199 -14.49 -11.10 6.60
N PRO A 200 -15.01 -12.29 6.93
CA PRO A 200 -16.34 -12.71 6.50
C PRO A 200 -17.46 -11.75 6.96
N ASN A 201 -17.26 -11.05 8.07
CA ASN A 201 -18.21 -10.09 8.61
C ASN A 201 -18.39 -8.82 7.73
N ILE A 202 -17.48 -8.55 6.80
CA ILE A 202 -17.59 -7.39 5.90
C ILE A 202 -18.78 -7.52 4.93
N ARG A 203 -19.29 -8.75 4.73
CA ARG A 203 -20.51 -8.98 3.91
C ARG A 203 -21.74 -8.32 4.51
N GLU A 204 -21.85 -8.34 5.84
CA GLU A 204 -22.99 -7.82 6.56
C GLU A 204 -22.77 -6.39 7.05
N LYS A 205 -21.54 -6.10 7.46
CA LYS A 205 -21.19 -4.78 8.01
C LYS A 205 -20.82 -3.75 6.95
N GLY A 206 -20.48 -4.18 5.72
CA GLY A 206 -19.88 -3.30 4.71
C GLY A 206 -18.45 -2.88 5.03
N GLY A 207 -17.81 -2.18 4.12
CA GLY A 207 -16.54 -1.52 4.34
C GLY A 207 -16.71 -0.13 4.96
N VAL A 208 -15.60 0.47 5.37
CA VAL A 208 -15.57 1.86 5.84
C VAL A 208 -14.45 2.63 5.16
N MET A 209 -14.56 3.96 5.18
CA MET A 209 -13.45 4.86 4.93
C MET A 209 -13.21 5.69 6.18
N ILE A 210 -11.98 5.74 6.66
CA ILE A 210 -11.58 6.60 7.77
C ILE A 210 -10.54 7.62 7.31
N MET A 211 -10.38 8.66 8.11
CA MET A 211 -9.33 9.66 7.93
C MET A 211 -8.28 9.53 9.04
N ILE A 212 -7.03 9.66 8.64
CA ILE A 212 -5.88 9.71 9.54
C ILE A 212 -5.27 11.11 9.41
N ASP A 213 -5.14 11.81 10.53
CA ASP A 213 -4.39 13.06 10.61
C ASP A 213 -2.90 12.75 10.60
N CYS A 214 -2.16 13.39 9.70
CA CYS A 214 -0.72 13.21 9.50
C CYS A 214 0.02 14.52 9.80
N ASP A 215 1.21 14.42 10.39
CA ASP A 215 2.12 15.56 10.52
C ASP A 215 3.14 15.53 9.36
N PRO A 216 3.03 16.45 8.37
CA PRO A 216 3.94 16.48 7.22
C PRO A 216 5.31 17.10 7.56
N VAL A 217 5.48 17.68 8.74
CA VAL A 217 6.72 18.36 9.16
C VAL A 217 7.59 17.45 10.03
N ASN A 218 7.02 16.91 11.09
CA ASN A 218 7.75 16.15 12.10
C ASN A 218 7.51 14.64 12.01
N GLY A 219 6.55 14.22 11.19
CA GLY A 219 6.06 12.86 11.16
C GLY A 219 5.08 12.57 12.31
N GLY A 220 4.29 11.54 12.14
CA GLY A 220 3.26 11.12 13.08
C GLY A 220 1.92 10.93 12.40
N MET A 221 1.14 10.01 12.95
CA MET A 221 -0.18 9.62 12.44
C MET A 221 -1.15 9.44 13.59
N LYS A 222 -2.40 9.87 13.41
CA LYS A 222 -3.48 9.68 14.39
C LYS A 222 -4.80 9.50 13.67
N ILE A 223 -5.56 8.46 14.01
CA ILE A 223 -6.93 8.31 13.50
C ILE A 223 -7.76 9.52 13.95
N ASN A 224 -8.43 10.14 12.97
CA ASN A 224 -9.38 11.20 13.26
C ASN A 224 -10.68 10.58 13.80
N PRO A 225 -11.09 10.85 15.04
CA PRO A 225 -12.25 10.22 15.66
C PRO A 225 -13.58 10.68 15.07
N ASP A 226 -13.58 11.84 14.40
CA ASP A 226 -14.80 12.51 13.93
C ASP A 226 -15.12 12.20 12.45
N PHE A 227 -14.23 11.46 11.76
CA PHE A 227 -14.43 11.12 10.36
C PHE A 227 -14.47 9.60 10.15
N ILE A 228 -15.65 9.12 9.78
CA ILE A 228 -15.88 7.77 9.26
C ILE A 228 -17.03 7.79 8.26
N VAL A 229 -16.83 7.15 7.12
CA VAL A 229 -17.91 6.84 6.18
C VAL A 229 -18.20 5.36 6.30
N ASN A 230 -19.43 5.02 6.66
CA ASN A 230 -19.89 3.65 6.82
C ASN A 230 -20.67 3.20 5.58
N PHE A 231 -20.08 2.38 4.75
CA PHE A 231 -20.71 1.84 3.55
C PHE A 231 -21.67 0.67 3.86
N GLY A 232 -21.74 0.23 5.10
CA GLY A 232 -22.72 -0.76 5.56
C GLY A 232 -24.16 -0.23 5.62
N GLU A 233 -24.33 1.10 5.66
CA GLU A 233 -25.63 1.77 5.77
C GLU A 233 -26.18 2.26 4.42
N GLU A 234 -25.63 1.79 3.31
CA GLU A 234 -26.11 2.15 1.99
C GLU A 234 -27.55 1.69 1.74
N PRO A 235 -28.40 2.50 1.05
CA PRO A 235 -29.82 2.21 0.88
C PRO A 235 -30.15 0.87 0.21
N ASN A 236 -29.23 0.36 -0.61
CA ASN A 236 -29.42 -0.91 -1.34
C ASN A 236 -28.68 -2.09 -0.69
N GLY A 237 -28.28 -1.95 0.56
CA GLY A 237 -27.54 -2.95 1.33
C GLY A 237 -26.07 -2.61 1.50
N PRO A 238 -25.35 -3.39 2.33
CA PRO A 238 -23.96 -3.15 2.61
C PRO A 238 -23.10 -3.14 1.35
N SER A 239 -22.30 -2.11 1.19
CA SER A 239 -21.34 -1.97 0.09
C SER A 239 -19.89 -1.88 0.59
N ARG A 240 -18.95 -1.88 -0.33
CA ARG A 240 -17.50 -1.88 -0.02
C ARG A 240 -16.82 -0.84 -0.90
N CYS A 241 -16.10 0.06 -0.26
CA CYS A 241 -15.25 1.00 -0.96
C CYS A 241 -13.86 0.39 -1.11
N HIS A 242 -13.46 0.13 -2.36
CA HIS A 242 -12.09 -0.31 -2.65
C HIS A 242 -11.14 0.88 -2.68
N GLU A 243 -11.50 1.92 -3.40
CA GLU A 243 -10.65 3.08 -3.62
C GLU A 243 -11.45 4.38 -3.57
N SER A 244 -10.82 5.45 -3.11
CA SER A 244 -11.35 6.80 -3.17
C SER A 244 -10.33 7.73 -3.82
N ARG A 245 -10.81 8.81 -4.45
CA ARG A 245 -9.97 9.86 -5.00
C ARG A 245 -10.33 11.20 -4.36
N TYR A 246 -9.31 11.98 -4.07
CA TYR A 246 -9.51 13.29 -3.46
C TYR A 246 -9.96 14.29 -4.54
N PRO A 247 -11.08 14.99 -4.39
CA PRO A 247 -11.49 16.02 -5.34
C PRO A 247 -10.44 17.12 -5.43
N GLY A 248 -10.00 17.44 -6.65
CA GLY A 248 -8.95 18.44 -6.89
C GLY A 248 -7.52 17.92 -6.78
N GLY A 249 -7.35 16.62 -6.59
CA GLY A 249 -6.06 15.98 -6.61
C GLY A 249 -5.55 15.48 -5.26
N ASP A 250 -4.72 14.45 -5.29
CA ASP A 250 -4.04 13.85 -4.15
C ASP A 250 -2.58 13.49 -4.50
N CYS A 251 -1.83 12.89 -3.56
CA CYS A 251 -0.43 12.55 -3.77
C CYS A 251 -0.20 11.31 -4.65
N THR A 252 -1.21 10.78 -5.30
CA THR A 252 -1.01 9.67 -6.24
C THR A 252 -0.43 10.15 -7.56
N SER A 253 0.34 9.28 -8.21
CA SER A 253 0.91 9.58 -9.53
C SER A 253 -0.13 9.57 -10.67
N ASP A 254 -1.38 9.25 -10.37
CA ASP A 254 -2.44 9.08 -11.37
C ASP A 254 -3.19 10.38 -11.67
N ILE A 255 -2.85 11.45 -10.96
CA ILE A 255 -3.48 12.75 -11.18
C ILE A 255 -2.70 13.49 -12.25
N TRP A 256 -3.35 13.56 -13.36
CA TRP A 256 -2.93 14.41 -14.47
C TRP A 256 -3.87 15.60 -14.53
N LEU A 257 -3.32 16.75 -14.24
CA LEU A 257 -3.94 18.04 -14.54
C LEU A 257 -3.36 18.58 -15.82
#